data_ec763d0d6a1b8ede31197e6058a867c2
#
_entry.id   ec763d0d6a1b8ede31197e6058a867c2
#
_cell.length_a   1.000
_cell.length_b   1.000
_cell.length_c   1.000
_cell.angle_alpha   90.00
_cell.angle_beta   90.00
_cell.angle_gamma   90.00
#
_symmetry.space_group_name_H-M   'P 1'
#
loop_
_entity.id
_entity.type
_entity.pdbx_description
1 polymer ?
#
loop_
_entity_poly.entity_id
_entity_poly.type
_entity_poly.pdbx_seq_one_letter_code
_entity_poly.pdbx_strand_id
1 'polypeptide(L)'
;MKIIDLSIPIEDGLPSDPPIQIPKIQYCNHKDTAEQMAGFFKGCTVEDLPEGNGWGIEFLQVCTHSGTHVDAPYHYYPTMNGGERAWTIDEVPLDWFVGDGVVMDFHDKPDGYKILSLIHI
;
A
#
# COMPACT_ATOMS: atom_id res chain seq x y z
N MET A 1 11.27 16.86 -15.64
CA MET A 1 10.29 16.71 -14.56
C MET A 1 11.05 16.26 -13.32
N LYS A 2 10.82 16.85 -12.15
CA LYS A 2 11.38 16.39 -10.87
C LYS A 2 10.29 15.59 -10.15
N ILE A 3 10.57 14.33 -9.82
CA ILE A 3 9.67 13.47 -9.04
C ILE A 3 10.23 13.40 -7.63
N ILE A 4 9.37 13.57 -6.64
CA ILE A 4 9.70 13.43 -5.21
C ILE A 4 8.74 12.39 -4.66
N ASP A 5 9.29 11.28 -4.18
CA ASP A 5 8.52 10.26 -3.46
C ASP A 5 8.34 10.70 -2.01
N LEU A 6 7.11 10.82 -1.59
CA LEU A 6 6.71 11.17 -0.22
C LEU A 6 6.16 9.96 0.55
N SER A 7 6.12 8.79 -0.08
CA SER A 7 5.62 7.59 0.57
C SER A 7 6.65 7.02 1.55
N ILE A 8 6.15 6.36 2.58
CA ILE A 8 6.98 5.53 3.46
C ILE A 8 7.05 4.11 2.89
N PRO A 9 8.19 3.42 2.97
CA PRO A 9 8.27 2.02 2.56
C PRO A 9 7.38 1.16 3.47
N ILE A 10 6.77 0.11 2.91
CA ILE A 10 6.11 -0.92 3.71
C ILE A 10 7.18 -1.91 4.17
N GLU A 11 7.38 -2.00 5.48
CA GLU A 11 8.38 -2.84 6.13
C GLU A 11 7.74 -3.71 7.20
N ASP A 12 8.35 -4.85 7.51
CA ASP A 12 7.89 -5.71 8.60
C ASP A 12 7.91 -4.95 9.92
N GLY A 13 6.78 -4.95 10.62
CA GLY A 13 6.66 -4.27 11.90
C GLY A 13 6.66 -2.74 11.81
N LEU A 14 6.30 -2.13 10.68
CA LEU A 14 6.30 -0.67 10.48
C LEU A 14 5.59 0.06 11.63
N PRO A 15 6.33 0.88 12.43
CA PRO A 15 5.80 1.43 13.69
C PRO A 15 4.89 2.65 13.51
N SER A 16 4.76 3.16 12.29
CA SER A 16 3.88 4.30 11.98
C SER A 16 2.39 3.94 12.02
N ASP A 17 2.06 2.65 11.96
CA ASP A 17 0.69 2.17 11.93
C ASP A 17 0.19 1.80 13.33
N PRO A 18 -1.13 1.91 13.59
CA PRO A 18 -1.73 1.33 14.79
C PRO A 18 -1.45 -0.18 14.88
N PRO A 19 -1.40 -0.76 16.09
CA PRO A 19 -1.02 -2.17 16.27
C PRO A 19 -1.79 -3.18 15.42
N ILE A 20 -3.06 -2.90 15.11
CA ILE A 20 -3.90 -3.78 14.28
C ILE A 20 -3.55 -3.70 12.78
N GLN A 21 -2.84 -2.67 12.35
CA GLN A 21 -2.49 -2.40 10.96
C GLN A 21 -1.02 -2.66 10.67
N ILE A 22 -0.21 -2.98 11.69
CA ILE A 22 1.22 -3.23 11.52
C ILE A 22 1.43 -4.38 10.52
N PRO A 23 2.18 -4.13 9.43
CA PRO A 23 2.49 -5.15 8.45
C PRO A 23 3.30 -6.31 9.04
N LYS A 24 3.04 -7.51 8.53
CA LYS A 24 3.89 -8.69 8.76
C LYS A 24 4.39 -9.17 7.40
N ILE A 25 5.70 -9.20 7.24
CA ILE A 25 6.34 -9.58 5.98
C ILE A 25 7.33 -10.71 6.23
N GLN A 26 7.12 -11.81 5.52
CA GLN A 26 8.08 -12.89 5.45
C GLN A 26 8.93 -12.70 4.20
N TYR A 27 10.20 -12.35 4.38
CA TYR A 27 11.18 -12.22 3.31
C TYR A 27 11.79 -13.59 3.01
N CYS A 28 11.78 -13.99 1.76
CA CYS A 28 12.42 -15.21 1.26
C CYS A 28 13.50 -14.82 0.24
N ASN A 29 14.75 -15.07 0.57
CA ASN A 29 15.86 -14.77 -0.33
C ASN A 29 16.01 -15.85 -1.42
N HIS A 30 16.93 -15.63 -2.34
CA HIS A 30 17.15 -16.49 -3.49
C HIS A 30 17.55 -17.94 -3.11
N LYS A 31 18.18 -18.16 -1.96
CA LYS A 31 18.52 -19.52 -1.51
C LYS A 31 17.32 -20.22 -0.89
N ASP A 32 16.45 -19.47 -0.22
CA ASP A 32 15.25 -20.02 0.42
C ASP A 32 14.25 -20.59 -0.60
N THR A 33 14.26 -20.05 -1.83
CA THR A 33 13.29 -20.39 -2.90
C THR A 33 13.86 -21.24 -4.02
N ALA A 34 15.15 -21.60 -3.96
CA ALA A 34 15.81 -22.33 -5.06
C ALA A 34 15.16 -23.69 -5.37
N GLU A 35 14.82 -24.48 -4.35
CA GLU A 35 14.13 -25.77 -4.53
C GLU A 35 12.72 -25.57 -5.11
N GLN A 36 12.01 -24.55 -4.63
CA GLN A 36 10.69 -24.21 -5.15
C GLN A 36 10.76 -23.81 -6.62
N MET A 37 11.73 -22.97 -7.01
CA MET A 37 11.92 -22.57 -8.41
C MET A 37 12.26 -23.77 -9.30
N ALA A 38 13.19 -24.61 -8.90
CA ALA A 38 13.54 -25.82 -9.65
C ALA A 38 12.32 -26.73 -9.85
N GLY A 39 11.47 -26.87 -8.82
CA GLY A 39 10.26 -27.70 -8.87
C GLY A 39 9.20 -27.27 -9.89
N PHE A 40 9.23 -26.03 -10.41
CA PHE A 40 8.34 -25.58 -11.49
C PHE A 40 8.75 -26.16 -12.86
N PHE A 41 9.98 -26.64 -13.01
CA PHE A 41 10.50 -27.12 -14.29
C PHE A 41 10.80 -28.63 -14.22
N LYS A 42 10.14 -29.41 -15.06
CA LYS A 42 10.30 -30.86 -15.03
C LYS A 42 11.76 -31.29 -15.31
N GLY A 43 12.37 -31.96 -14.32
CA GLY A 43 13.73 -32.45 -14.39
C GLY A 43 14.82 -31.42 -14.08
N CYS A 44 14.44 -30.22 -13.69
CA CYS A 44 15.36 -29.18 -13.20
C CYS A 44 15.68 -29.45 -11.72
N THR A 45 16.95 -29.21 -11.35
CA THR A 45 17.43 -29.26 -9.98
C THR A 45 18.01 -27.91 -9.59
N VAL A 46 18.36 -27.71 -8.33
CA VAL A 46 18.95 -26.45 -7.86
C VAL A 46 20.28 -26.16 -8.56
N GLU A 47 21.05 -27.21 -8.91
CA GLU A 47 22.32 -27.10 -9.60
C GLU A 47 22.19 -26.57 -11.03
N ASP A 48 21.01 -26.71 -11.65
CA ASP A 48 20.72 -26.19 -12.99
C ASP A 48 20.36 -24.68 -12.96
N LEU A 49 20.08 -24.13 -11.76
CA LEU A 49 19.79 -22.71 -11.61
C LEU A 49 21.08 -21.88 -11.59
N PRO A 50 21.04 -20.64 -12.10
CA PRO A 50 22.19 -19.72 -12.04
C PRO A 50 22.71 -19.58 -10.60
N GLU A 51 23.93 -20.09 -10.34
CA GLU A 51 24.56 -20.13 -9.02
C GLU A 51 23.70 -20.80 -7.92
N GLY A 52 22.78 -21.67 -8.32
CA GLY A 52 21.81 -22.31 -7.42
C GLY A 52 20.87 -21.33 -6.73
N ASN A 53 20.47 -20.27 -7.42
CA ASN A 53 19.57 -19.24 -6.88
C ASN A 53 18.17 -19.35 -7.50
N GLY A 54 17.16 -19.24 -6.64
CA GLY A 54 15.76 -19.06 -7.02
C GLY A 54 15.37 -17.58 -7.09
N TRP A 55 14.15 -17.27 -6.67
CA TRP A 55 13.60 -15.91 -6.65
C TRP A 55 13.80 -15.25 -5.29
N GLY A 56 13.91 -13.91 -5.27
CA GLY A 56 13.61 -13.12 -4.07
C GLY A 56 12.12 -12.82 -4.07
N ILE A 57 11.38 -13.26 -3.05
CA ILE A 57 9.95 -13.02 -2.90
C ILE A 57 9.57 -12.71 -1.46
N GLU A 58 8.45 -12.05 -1.28
CA GLU A 58 7.89 -11.74 0.03
C GLU A 58 6.44 -12.22 0.13
N PHE A 59 6.07 -12.67 1.33
CA PHE A 59 4.68 -12.91 1.68
C PHE A 59 4.22 -11.85 2.66
N LEU A 60 3.19 -11.09 2.29
CA LEU A 60 2.71 -9.94 3.02
C LEU A 60 1.35 -10.23 3.66
N GLN A 61 1.24 -9.91 4.94
CA GLN A 61 -0.03 -9.72 5.62
C GLN A 61 -0.12 -8.24 6.02
N VAL A 62 -0.91 -7.47 5.26
CA VAL A 62 -1.05 -6.03 5.45
C VAL A 62 -2.52 -5.65 5.53
N CYS A 63 -2.82 -4.61 6.31
CA CYS A 63 -4.07 -3.89 6.20
C CYS A 63 -3.99 -2.94 5.00
N THR A 64 -5.07 -2.74 4.26
CA THR A 64 -5.12 -1.79 3.14
C THR A 64 -4.88 -0.34 3.56
N HIS A 65 -4.92 -0.07 4.87
CA HIS A 65 -4.64 1.24 5.48
C HIS A 65 -3.25 1.29 6.13
N SER A 66 -2.35 0.34 5.84
CA SER A 66 -0.96 0.37 6.31
C SER A 66 -0.13 1.36 5.49
N GLY A 67 0.73 2.14 6.17
CA GLY A 67 1.66 3.05 5.54
C GLY A 67 1.00 4.17 4.72
N THR A 68 1.66 4.61 3.65
CA THR A 68 1.13 5.64 2.74
C THR A 68 0.15 5.01 1.76
N HIS A 69 -1.11 5.41 1.82
CA HIS A 69 -2.19 4.83 1.03
C HIS A 69 -3.24 5.87 0.64
N VAL A 70 -4.18 5.46 -0.17
CA VAL A 70 -5.35 6.26 -0.58
C VAL A 70 -6.61 5.52 -0.16
N ASP A 71 -7.54 6.26 0.44
CA ASP A 71 -8.85 5.74 0.84
C ASP A 71 -9.87 5.94 -0.27
N ALA A 72 -10.66 4.89 -0.52
CA ALA A 72 -11.82 4.99 -1.39
C ALA A 72 -13.04 5.53 -0.61
N PRO A 73 -14.06 6.07 -1.29
CA PRO A 73 -15.30 6.51 -0.66
C PRO A 73 -15.95 5.46 0.24
N TYR A 74 -15.89 4.19 -0.12
CA TYR A 74 -16.43 3.07 0.65
C TYR A 74 -15.79 2.88 2.03
N HIS A 75 -14.53 3.33 2.21
CA HIS A 75 -13.90 3.32 3.52
C HIS A 75 -14.65 4.17 4.55
N TYR A 76 -15.18 5.29 4.11
CA TYR A 76 -15.82 6.26 5.00
C TYR A 76 -17.30 5.97 5.25
N TYR A 77 -18.02 5.52 4.19
CA TYR A 77 -19.45 5.29 4.30
C TYR A 77 -19.96 4.31 3.21
N PRO A 78 -21.01 3.52 3.48
CA PRO A 78 -21.52 2.55 2.51
C PRO A 78 -22.20 3.18 1.29
N THR A 79 -22.61 4.46 1.39
CA THR A 79 -23.27 5.17 0.29
C THR A 79 -22.61 6.52 0.01
N MET A 80 -22.77 7.02 -1.21
CA MET A 80 -22.34 8.35 -1.67
C MET A 80 -23.44 9.00 -2.53
N ASN A 81 -23.26 10.24 -2.94
CA ASN A 81 -24.12 10.96 -3.91
C ASN A 81 -25.64 10.86 -3.62
N GLY A 82 -26.02 10.90 -2.34
CA GLY A 82 -27.43 10.88 -1.95
C GLY A 82 -28.08 9.50 -1.92
N GLY A 83 -27.29 8.40 -1.85
CA GLY A 83 -27.79 7.06 -1.61
C GLY A 83 -27.28 5.97 -2.57
N GLU A 84 -26.44 6.33 -3.52
CA GLU A 84 -25.73 5.35 -4.34
C GLU A 84 -24.74 4.56 -3.50
N ARG A 85 -24.43 3.31 -3.88
CA ARG A 85 -23.34 2.55 -3.22
C ARG A 85 -22.02 3.29 -3.39
N ALA A 86 -21.27 3.47 -2.32
CA ALA A 86 -19.95 4.09 -2.37
C ALA A 86 -18.96 3.22 -3.16
N TRP A 87 -18.07 3.85 -3.92
CA TRP A 87 -17.07 3.18 -4.74
C TRP A 87 -15.96 2.56 -3.89
N THR A 88 -15.56 1.36 -4.26
CA THR A 88 -14.33 0.71 -3.79
C THR A 88 -13.13 1.24 -4.57
N ILE A 89 -11.90 0.95 -4.11
CA ILE A 89 -10.70 1.55 -4.70
C ILE A 89 -10.49 1.17 -6.18
N ASP A 90 -10.90 0.00 -6.58
CA ASP A 90 -10.83 -0.51 -7.96
C ASP A 90 -11.84 0.16 -8.91
N GLU A 91 -12.84 0.86 -8.37
CA GLU A 91 -13.84 1.60 -9.13
C GLU A 91 -13.49 3.09 -9.26
N VAL A 92 -12.55 3.60 -8.46
CA VAL A 92 -12.16 5.01 -8.49
C VAL A 92 -11.41 5.31 -9.79
N PRO A 93 -11.82 6.35 -10.56
CA PRO A 93 -11.15 6.73 -11.80
C PRO A 93 -9.66 7.07 -11.57
N LEU A 94 -8.77 6.57 -12.43
CA LEU A 94 -7.33 6.76 -12.29
C LEU A 94 -6.88 8.23 -12.38
N ASP A 95 -7.63 9.08 -13.07
CA ASP A 95 -7.36 10.51 -13.19
C ASP A 95 -7.52 11.27 -11.87
N TRP A 96 -8.19 10.69 -10.88
CA TRP A 96 -8.25 11.26 -9.52
C TRP A 96 -6.90 11.21 -8.78
N PHE A 97 -5.99 10.34 -9.22
CA PHE A 97 -4.67 10.18 -8.61
C PHE A 97 -3.58 11.04 -9.27
N VAL A 98 -3.92 11.79 -10.33
CA VAL A 98 -2.98 12.63 -11.06
C VAL A 98 -3.60 14.00 -11.27
N GLY A 99 -2.97 15.06 -10.73
CA GLY A 99 -3.49 16.41 -10.84
C GLY A 99 -2.67 17.43 -10.04
N ASP A 100 -3.20 18.62 -9.96
CA ASP A 100 -2.62 19.68 -9.15
C ASP A 100 -2.87 19.42 -7.67
N GLY A 101 -1.83 19.60 -6.86
CA GLY A 101 -1.92 19.46 -5.41
C GLY A 101 -2.34 20.78 -4.74
N VAL A 102 -3.07 20.66 -3.63
CA VAL A 102 -3.42 21.80 -2.77
C VAL A 102 -2.84 21.59 -1.37
N VAL A 103 -2.12 22.57 -0.87
CA VAL A 103 -1.68 22.60 0.52
C VAL A 103 -2.69 23.39 1.34
N MET A 104 -3.33 22.74 2.30
CA MET A 104 -4.21 23.38 3.27
C MET A 104 -3.42 23.63 4.55
N ASP A 105 -3.22 24.90 4.88
CA ASP A 105 -2.42 25.30 6.03
C ASP A 105 -3.30 25.50 7.27
N PHE A 106 -3.09 24.65 8.27
CA PHE A 106 -3.77 24.69 9.56
C PHE A 106 -2.80 24.86 10.74
N HIS A 107 -1.55 25.26 10.48
CA HIS A 107 -0.50 25.35 11.50
C HIS A 107 -0.84 26.31 12.66
N ASP A 108 -1.76 27.28 12.47
CA ASP A 108 -2.24 28.22 13.46
C ASP A 108 -3.39 27.68 14.33
N LYS A 109 -3.87 26.47 14.06
CA LYS A 109 -4.95 25.86 14.82
C LYS A 109 -4.41 25.04 16.01
N PRO A 110 -5.13 25.05 17.15
CA PRO A 110 -4.73 24.24 18.29
C PRO A 110 -4.92 22.74 18.02
N ASP A 111 -4.18 21.91 18.77
CA ASP A 111 -4.34 20.47 18.74
C ASP A 111 -5.79 20.07 19.01
N GLY A 112 -6.30 19.10 18.23
CA GLY A 112 -7.69 18.66 18.31
C GLY A 112 -8.70 19.56 17.61
N TYR A 113 -8.26 20.60 16.89
CA TYR A 113 -9.16 21.42 16.07
C TYR A 113 -9.82 20.56 15.00
N LYS A 114 -11.15 20.61 14.92
CA LYS A 114 -11.92 19.84 13.93
C LYS A 114 -12.09 20.62 12.65
N ILE A 115 -11.57 20.10 11.56
CA ILE A 115 -11.79 20.61 10.20
C ILE A 115 -13.13 20.03 9.71
N LEU A 116 -14.21 20.81 9.86
CA LEU A 116 -15.57 20.31 9.67
C LEU A 116 -16.07 20.35 8.24
N SER A 117 -15.50 21.18 7.35
CA SER A 117 -15.89 21.26 5.96
C SER A 117 -14.80 21.90 5.12
N LEU A 118 -14.35 21.19 4.10
CA LEU A 118 -13.49 21.71 3.04
C LEU A 118 -14.28 22.10 1.79
N ILE A 119 -15.60 21.93 1.81
CA ILE A 119 -16.49 22.11 0.66
C ILE A 119 -16.65 23.59 0.25
N HIS A 120 -16.23 24.51 1.10
CA HIS A 120 -16.34 25.96 0.88
C HIS A 120 -14.99 26.66 0.70
N ILE A 121 -13.94 25.91 0.44
CA ILE A 121 -12.60 26.45 0.15
C ILE A 121 -12.43 26.67 -1.35
#